data_58ed2e7f5116d7710eb51e50c06637e9
#
_entry.id   58ed2e7f5116d7710eb51e50c06637e9
#
_cell.length_a   1.000
_cell.length_b   1.000
_cell.length_c   1.000
_cell.angle_alpha   90.00
_cell.angle_beta   90.00
_cell.angle_gamma   90.00
#
_symmetry.space_group_name_H-M   'P 1'
#
loop_
_entity.id
_entity.type
_entity.pdbx_description
1 polymer ?
#
loop_
_entity_poly.entity_id
_entity_poly.type
_entity_poly.pdbx_seq_one_letter_code
_entity_poly.pdbx_strand_id
1 'polypeptide(L)'
;FEGSADAAACGYENAAFLKSYRAAGCPAVHHSEAYRRAYHPAYRVVKKAYADFLPAFIAIDKLTAEKAPVTVAIDGLCGSGKTTFAALLQSVYDCNLFHADDFYLPMPMRTPERYATPGGNLHWERLLSDILEQLPKNELCSYCVFDCGVMDVGDAVQVTPKRLNILE
;
A
#
# COMPACT_ATOMS: atom_id res chain seq x y z
N PHE A 1 8.02 -19.99 -3.12
CA PHE A 1 8.76 -21.20 -3.48
C PHE A 1 10.27 -20.96 -3.74
N GLU A 2 10.72 -19.75 -3.96
CA GLU A 2 12.14 -19.45 -4.02
C GLU A 2 12.66 -19.28 -2.58
N GLY A 3 13.26 -20.33 -2.02
CA GLY A 3 14.02 -20.26 -0.77
C GLY A 3 13.67 -21.24 0.33
N SER A 4 12.66 -22.09 0.21
CA SER A 4 12.32 -23.02 1.31
C SER A 4 12.18 -24.50 0.95
N ALA A 5 12.18 -24.84 -0.32
CA ALA A 5 12.26 -26.24 -0.75
C ALA A 5 12.90 -26.32 -2.15
N ASP A 6 13.85 -27.20 -2.29
CA ASP A 6 14.35 -27.59 -3.61
C ASP A 6 13.18 -28.19 -4.41
N ALA A 7 12.78 -27.52 -5.47
CA ALA A 7 11.65 -27.97 -6.31
C ALA A 7 11.89 -29.37 -6.89
N ALA A 8 13.15 -29.75 -7.11
CA ALA A 8 13.55 -31.09 -7.54
C ALA A 8 13.30 -32.15 -6.45
N ALA A 9 13.54 -31.80 -5.18
CA ALA A 9 13.29 -32.71 -4.05
C ALA A 9 11.80 -32.99 -3.83
N CYS A 10 10.92 -32.10 -4.33
CA CYS A 10 9.46 -32.26 -4.28
C CYS A 10 8.88 -32.97 -5.52
N GLY A 11 9.69 -33.44 -6.46
CA GLY A 11 9.25 -34.12 -7.68
C GLY A 11 8.58 -33.21 -8.73
N TYR A 12 8.73 -31.89 -8.62
CA TYR A 12 8.24 -30.94 -9.59
C TYR A 12 9.31 -30.68 -10.66
N GLU A 13 9.45 -31.58 -11.61
CA GLU A 13 10.38 -31.44 -12.73
C GLU A 13 9.93 -30.44 -13.83
N ASN A 14 8.79 -29.78 -13.66
CA ASN A 14 8.19 -29.02 -14.74
C ASN A 14 8.35 -27.51 -14.60
N ALA A 15 9.53 -27.02 -14.97
CA ALA A 15 9.81 -25.56 -15.07
C ALA A 15 8.79 -24.82 -15.97
N ALA A 16 8.22 -25.49 -16.98
CA ALA A 16 7.20 -24.93 -17.86
C ALA A 16 5.89 -24.70 -17.12
N PHE A 17 5.47 -25.62 -16.26
CA PHE A 17 4.28 -25.45 -15.41
C PHE A 17 4.46 -24.26 -14.44
N LEU A 18 5.60 -24.16 -13.75
CA LEU A 18 5.87 -23.06 -12.84
C LEU A 18 5.89 -21.72 -13.57
N LYS A 19 6.46 -21.66 -14.76
CA LYS A 19 6.45 -20.46 -15.60
C LYS A 19 5.03 -20.04 -16.01
N SER A 20 4.21 -20.98 -16.46
CA SER A 20 2.82 -20.71 -16.83
C SER A 20 1.96 -20.33 -15.62
N TYR A 21 2.15 -20.99 -14.49
CA TYR A 21 1.45 -20.70 -13.25
C TYR A 21 1.78 -19.28 -12.73
N ARG A 22 3.05 -18.87 -12.77
CA ARG A 22 3.48 -17.51 -12.44
C ARG A 22 2.89 -16.48 -13.41
N ALA A 23 2.92 -16.76 -14.71
CA ALA A 23 2.35 -15.89 -15.74
C ALA A 23 0.85 -15.67 -15.57
N ALA A 24 0.13 -16.70 -15.05
CA ALA A 24 -1.29 -16.61 -14.71
C ALA A 24 -1.57 -15.89 -13.36
N GLY A 25 -0.54 -15.29 -12.71
CA GLY A 25 -0.71 -14.57 -11.46
C GLY A 25 -0.85 -15.46 -10.23
N CYS A 26 -0.35 -16.69 -10.29
CA CYS A 26 -0.41 -17.67 -9.18
C CYS A 26 -1.85 -17.89 -8.67
N PRO A 27 -2.78 -18.32 -9.53
CA PRO A 27 -4.17 -18.53 -9.13
C PRO A 27 -4.28 -19.60 -8.03
N ALA A 28 -5.41 -19.59 -7.32
CA ALA A 28 -5.67 -20.62 -6.31
C ALA A 28 -5.65 -22.03 -6.94
N VAL A 29 -4.91 -22.94 -6.32
CA VAL A 29 -4.82 -24.34 -6.74
C VAL A 29 -5.84 -25.15 -5.97
N HIS A 30 -6.63 -25.93 -6.71
CA HIS A 30 -7.60 -26.83 -6.11
C HIS A 30 -7.02 -28.25 -6.06
N HIS A 31 -7.13 -28.89 -4.90
CA HIS A 31 -6.82 -30.29 -4.76
C HIS A 31 -7.83 -31.18 -5.48
N SER A 32 -7.38 -32.30 -6.00
CA SER A 32 -8.28 -33.35 -6.51
C SER A 32 -9.24 -33.84 -5.41
N GLU A 33 -10.40 -34.32 -5.80
CA GLU A 33 -11.36 -34.98 -4.89
C GLU A 33 -10.71 -36.10 -4.08
N ALA A 34 -9.89 -36.94 -4.73
CA ALA A 34 -9.17 -38.04 -4.08
C ALA A 34 -8.23 -37.53 -2.98
N TYR A 35 -7.47 -36.44 -3.25
CA TYR A 35 -6.60 -35.85 -2.26
C TYR A 35 -7.38 -35.26 -1.08
N ARG A 36 -8.49 -34.57 -1.35
CA ARG A 36 -9.35 -33.98 -0.30
C ARG A 36 -9.92 -35.04 0.63
N ARG A 37 -10.34 -36.20 0.09
CA ARG A 37 -10.88 -37.30 0.87
C ARG A 37 -9.80 -37.99 1.72
N ALA A 38 -8.59 -38.13 1.20
CA ALA A 38 -7.49 -38.82 1.88
C ALA A 38 -6.83 -37.97 2.96
N TYR A 39 -6.63 -36.68 2.71
CA TYR A 39 -5.76 -35.82 3.55
C TYR A 39 -6.50 -34.70 4.27
N HIS A 40 -7.78 -34.43 3.95
CA HIS A 40 -8.58 -33.37 4.57
C HIS A 40 -7.83 -32.03 4.71
N PRO A 41 -7.22 -31.49 3.62
CA PRO A 41 -6.35 -30.34 3.71
C PRO A 41 -7.10 -29.10 4.21
N ALA A 42 -6.53 -28.44 5.22
CA ALA A 42 -7.09 -27.24 5.87
C ALA A 42 -6.10 -26.07 5.81
N TYR A 43 -5.54 -25.78 4.63
CA TYR A 43 -4.62 -24.67 4.42
C TYR A 43 -5.05 -23.83 3.21
N ARG A 44 -4.55 -22.60 3.17
CA ARG A 44 -4.70 -21.71 2.02
C ARG A 44 -3.31 -21.32 1.52
N VAL A 45 -3.18 -21.24 0.19
CA VAL A 45 -1.99 -20.66 -0.45
C VAL A 45 -2.28 -19.18 -0.68
N VAL A 46 -1.46 -18.31 -0.13
CA VAL A 46 -1.53 -16.85 -0.30
C VAL A 46 -0.22 -16.34 -0.89
N LYS A 47 -0.25 -15.17 -1.55
CA LYS A 47 0.99 -14.53 -1.99
C LYS A 47 1.85 -14.20 -0.78
N LYS A 48 3.18 -14.42 -0.90
CA LYS A 48 4.15 -14.19 0.18
C LYS A 48 4.02 -12.77 0.80
N ALA A 49 3.76 -11.76 -0.02
CA ALA A 49 3.59 -10.38 0.45
C ALA A 49 2.52 -10.25 1.56
N TYR A 50 1.41 -10.97 1.47
CA TYR A 50 0.40 -10.94 2.55
C TYR A 50 0.90 -11.58 3.84
N ALA A 51 1.73 -12.61 3.75
CA ALA A 51 2.34 -13.23 4.92
C ALA A 51 3.42 -12.32 5.54
N ASP A 52 4.26 -11.69 4.71
CA ASP A 52 5.32 -10.79 5.17
C ASP A 52 4.75 -9.56 5.90
N PHE A 53 3.64 -9.01 5.41
CA PHE A 53 2.98 -7.85 6.01
C PHE A 53 1.81 -8.19 6.95
N LEU A 54 1.61 -9.47 7.31
CA LEU A 54 0.54 -9.89 8.21
C LEU A 54 0.50 -9.11 9.54
N PRO A 55 1.63 -8.81 10.21
CA PRO A 55 1.59 -7.99 11.42
C PRO A 55 0.99 -6.59 11.21
N ALA A 56 1.24 -5.97 10.05
CA ALA A 56 0.67 -4.67 9.72
C ALA A 56 -0.85 -4.76 9.49
N PHE A 57 -1.33 -5.79 8.78
CA PHE A 57 -2.77 -6.04 8.62
C PHE A 57 -3.47 -6.22 9.96
N ILE A 58 -2.92 -7.04 10.86
CA ILE A 58 -3.47 -7.26 12.20
C ILE A 58 -3.54 -5.95 13.00
N ALA A 59 -2.50 -5.11 12.92
CA ALA A 59 -2.47 -3.82 13.60
C ALA A 59 -3.53 -2.85 13.05
N ILE A 60 -3.68 -2.79 11.72
CA ILE A 60 -4.69 -1.95 11.05
C ILE A 60 -6.11 -2.42 11.42
N ASP A 61 -6.37 -3.73 11.36
CA ASP A 61 -7.67 -4.30 11.72
C ASP A 61 -8.04 -3.95 13.17
N LYS A 62 -7.10 -4.09 14.09
CA LYS A 62 -7.30 -3.74 15.49
C LYS A 62 -7.62 -2.25 15.65
N LEU A 63 -6.81 -1.36 15.06
CA LEU A 63 -7.01 0.08 15.16
C LEU A 63 -8.35 0.52 14.56
N THR A 64 -8.73 -0.01 13.40
CA THR A 64 -10.00 0.33 12.74
C THR A 64 -11.22 -0.24 13.45
N ALA A 65 -11.06 -1.31 14.23
CA ALA A 65 -12.11 -1.83 15.09
C ALA A 65 -12.33 -0.96 16.35
N GLU A 66 -11.24 -0.41 16.90
CA GLU A 66 -11.27 0.41 18.12
C GLU A 66 -11.76 1.86 17.85
N LYS A 67 -11.38 2.42 16.72
CA LYS A 67 -11.71 3.82 16.34
C LYS A 67 -11.82 4.00 14.83
N ALA A 68 -12.45 5.09 14.41
CA ALA A 68 -12.49 5.55 13.03
C ALA A 68 -12.74 7.08 13.00
N PRO A 69 -12.18 7.79 12.03
CA PRO A 69 -11.23 7.33 11.02
C PRO A 69 -9.84 7.05 11.60
N VAL A 70 -9.08 6.18 10.93
CA VAL A 70 -7.68 5.88 11.25
C VAL A 70 -6.80 6.37 10.10
N THR A 71 -5.70 7.02 10.41
CA THR A 71 -4.66 7.36 9.42
C THR A 71 -3.40 6.55 9.72
N VAL A 72 -2.89 5.85 8.71
CA VAL A 72 -1.66 5.06 8.75
C VAL A 72 -0.63 5.73 7.85
N ALA A 73 0.52 6.11 8.40
CA ALA A 73 1.64 6.61 7.63
C ALA A 73 2.64 5.49 7.32
N ILE A 74 3.11 5.46 6.07
CA ILE A 74 4.15 4.54 5.60
C ILE A 74 5.40 5.36 5.32
N ASP A 75 6.41 5.19 6.15
CA ASP A 75 7.70 5.87 6.00
C ASP A 75 8.83 4.88 5.68
N GLY A 76 9.91 5.36 5.08
CA GLY A 76 11.08 4.58 4.74
C GLY A 76 11.91 5.21 3.64
N LEU A 77 13.09 4.65 3.40
CA LEU A 77 14.04 5.14 2.40
C LEU A 77 13.47 5.08 0.98
N CYS A 78 14.03 5.90 0.09
CA CYS A 78 13.69 5.82 -1.33
C CYS A 78 13.95 4.39 -1.86
N GLY A 79 13.03 3.87 -2.67
CA GLY A 79 13.13 2.52 -3.22
C GLY A 79 12.86 1.38 -2.22
N SER A 80 12.45 1.66 -0.98
CA SER A 80 12.15 0.62 0.04
C SER A 80 10.84 -0.15 -0.18
N GLY A 81 10.04 0.22 -1.19
CA GLY A 81 8.79 -0.45 -1.51
C GLY A 81 7.55 0.12 -0.82
N LYS A 82 7.60 1.36 -0.31
CA LYS A 82 6.45 2.05 0.32
C LYS A 82 5.20 2.04 -0.56
N THR A 83 5.32 2.50 -1.79
CA THR A 83 4.22 2.54 -2.77
C THR A 83 3.67 1.15 -3.08
N THR A 84 4.54 0.13 -3.15
CA THR A 84 4.12 -1.27 -3.33
C THR A 84 3.31 -1.76 -2.13
N PHE A 85 3.74 -1.41 -0.91
CA PHE A 85 3.02 -1.77 0.31
C PHE A 85 1.69 -0.99 0.43
N ALA A 86 1.68 0.31 0.11
CA ALA A 86 0.46 1.11 0.07
C ALA A 86 -0.58 0.54 -0.91
N ALA A 87 -0.14 0.15 -2.12
CA ALA A 87 -1.00 -0.52 -3.10
C ALA A 87 -1.51 -1.89 -2.61
N LEU A 88 -0.68 -2.64 -1.85
CA LEU A 88 -1.11 -3.89 -1.23
C LEU A 88 -2.22 -3.65 -0.20
N LEU A 89 -2.09 -2.63 0.66
CA LEU A 89 -3.13 -2.25 1.60
C LEU A 89 -4.42 -1.82 0.88
N GLN A 90 -4.31 -1.01 -0.16
CA GLN A 90 -5.46 -0.57 -0.96
C GLN A 90 -6.17 -1.74 -1.67
N SER A 91 -5.45 -2.83 -1.97
CA SER A 91 -6.06 -4.05 -2.54
C SER A 91 -6.89 -4.86 -1.53
N VAL A 92 -6.71 -4.60 -0.23
CA VAL A 92 -7.36 -5.33 0.87
C VAL A 92 -8.44 -4.48 1.55
N TYR A 93 -8.16 -3.17 1.72
CA TYR A 93 -9.02 -2.26 2.46
C TYR A 93 -9.71 -1.26 1.53
N ASP A 94 -10.95 -0.93 1.84
CA ASP A 94 -11.59 0.28 1.32
C ASP A 94 -11.00 1.50 2.06
N CYS A 95 -9.96 2.09 1.49
CA CYS A 95 -9.20 3.19 2.09
C CYS A 95 -8.92 4.31 1.09
N ASN A 96 -8.66 5.51 1.60
CA ASN A 96 -8.02 6.56 0.84
C ASN A 96 -6.49 6.33 0.84
N LEU A 97 -5.83 6.65 -0.27
CA LEU A 97 -4.39 6.64 -0.40
C LEU A 97 -3.93 8.03 -0.83
N PHE A 98 -3.06 8.64 -0.04
CA PHE A 98 -2.43 9.92 -0.30
C PHE A 98 -0.93 9.71 -0.50
N HIS A 99 -0.38 10.36 -1.49
CA HIS A 99 1.05 10.35 -1.74
C HIS A 99 1.66 11.68 -1.24
N ALA A 100 2.70 11.59 -0.41
CA ALA A 100 3.41 12.80 0.03
C ALA A 100 3.98 13.59 -1.16
N ASP A 101 4.28 12.90 -2.26
CA ASP A 101 4.75 13.50 -3.51
C ASP A 101 3.71 14.44 -4.17
N ASP A 102 2.41 14.30 -3.87
CA ASP A 102 1.37 15.24 -4.30
C ASP A 102 1.52 16.64 -3.64
N PHE A 103 2.38 16.74 -2.65
CA PHE A 103 2.60 17.94 -1.84
C PHE A 103 4.02 18.50 -1.97
N TYR A 104 4.66 18.40 -3.13
CA TYR A 104 5.93 19.09 -3.33
C TYR A 104 5.77 20.61 -3.25
N LEU A 105 6.88 21.27 -2.86
CA LEU A 105 6.93 22.74 -2.80
C LEU A 105 6.88 23.35 -4.21
N PRO A 106 6.03 24.36 -4.44
CA PRO A 106 6.14 25.22 -5.61
C PRO A 106 7.49 25.93 -5.68
N MET A 107 7.93 26.27 -6.89
CA MET A 107 9.24 26.87 -7.12
C MET A 107 9.56 28.09 -6.24
N PRO A 108 8.62 29.04 -6.02
CA PRO A 108 8.90 30.23 -5.17
C PRO A 108 9.20 29.92 -3.71
N MET A 109 8.77 28.76 -3.21
CA MET A 109 8.97 28.33 -1.82
C MET A 109 10.27 27.53 -1.60
N ARG A 110 10.99 27.21 -2.67
CA ARG A 110 12.22 26.38 -2.64
C ARG A 110 13.43 27.22 -2.27
N THR A 111 13.60 27.49 -0.99
CA THR A 111 14.77 28.22 -0.49
C THR A 111 15.78 27.29 0.18
N PRO A 112 17.07 27.68 0.27
CA PRO A 112 18.06 26.89 1.00
C PRO A 112 17.67 26.64 2.46
N GLU A 113 17.08 27.64 3.12
CA GLU A 113 16.61 27.53 4.50
C GLU A 113 15.50 26.50 4.63
N ARG A 114 14.55 26.46 3.68
CA ARG A 114 13.48 25.48 3.65
C ARG A 114 14.03 24.07 3.47
N TYR A 115 14.95 23.86 2.55
CA TYR A 115 15.60 22.57 2.34
C TYR A 115 16.49 22.11 3.49
N ALA A 116 16.94 23.00 4.34
CA ALA A 116 17.70 22.64 5.54
C ALA A 116 16.82 22.08 6.67
N THR A 117 15.50 22.18 6.55
CA THR A 117 14.56 21.62 7.54
C THR A 117 14.17 20.18 7.18
N PRO A 118 13.90 19.30 8.18
CA PRO A 118 13.35 17.97 7.89
C PRO A 118 12.05 18.04 7.08
N GLY A 119 11.96 17.27 6.01
CA GLY A 119 10.80 17.29 5.12
C GLY A 119 10.65 18.59 4.32
N GLY A 120 11.71 19.41 4.21
CA GLY A 120 11.67 20.73 3.61
C GLY A 120 11.40 20.76 2.11
N ASN A 121 11.41 19.63 1.42
CA ASN A 121 10.97 19.46 0.05
C ASN A 121 9.44 19.35 -0.11
N LEU A 122 8.71 19.12 0.99
CA LEU A 122 7.26 19.00 0.99
C LEU A 122 6.59 20.30 1.46
N HIS A 123 5.44 20.57 0.92
CA HIS A 123 4.51 21.60 1.38
C HIS A 123 3.65 21.00 2.53
N TRP A 124 4.31 20.68 3.64
CA TRP A 124 3.69 20.03 4.78
C TRP A 124 2.54 20.85 5.38
N GLU A 125 2.56 22.19 5.21
CA GLU A 125 1.46 23.07 5.62
C GLU A 125 0.18 22.73 4.86
N ARG A 126 0.27 22.50 3.53
CA ARG A 126 -0.87 22.05 2.72
C ARG A 126 -1.30 20.63 3.10
N LEU A 127 -0.35 19.71 3.26
CA LEU A 127 -0.66 18.36 3.69
C LEU A 127 -1.44 18.37 5.02
N LEU A 128 -1.03 19.25 5.95
CA LEU A 128 -1.71 19.41 7.24
C LEU A 128 -3.13 19.98 7.05
N SER A 129 -3.26 21.14 6.39
CA SER A 129 -4.53 21.87 6.28
C SER A 129 -5.55 21.15 5.38
N ASP A 130 -5.09 20.61 4.24
CA ASP A 130 -5.99 20.07 3.21
C ASP A 130 -6.38 18.61 3.51
N ILE A 131 -5.54 17.87 4.22
CA ILE A 131 -5.75 16.44 4.48
C ILE A 131 -5.82 16.15 5.99
N LEU A 132 -4.72 16.30 6.73
CA LEU A 132 -4.64 15.73 8.09
C LEU A 132 -5.62 16.36 9.07
N GLU A 133 -5.95 17.64 8.92
CA GLU A 133 -6.97 18.34 9.73
C GLU A 133 -8.41 18.09 9.23
N GLN A 134 -8.60 17.61 7.99
CA GLN A 134 -9.91 17.32 7.43
C GLN A 134 -10.36 15.89 7.70
N LEU A 135 -9.46 14.92 7.62
CA LEU A 135 -9.80 13.50 7.80
C LEU A 135 -10.55 13.19 9.11
N PRO A 136 -10.21 13.77 10.28
CA PRO A 136 -10.95 13.53 11.53
C PRO A 136 -12.38 14.06 11.50
N LYS A 137 -12.69 15.06 10.66
CA LYS A 137 -14.05 15.62 10.53
C LYS A 137 -15.02 14.65 9.85
N ASN A 138 -14.47 13.67 9.11
CA ASN A 138 -15.23 12.68 8.36
C ASN A 138 -16.22 13.30 7.37
N GLU A 139 -15.80 14.38 6.71
CA GLU A 139 -16.56 15.14 5.73
C GLU A 139 -15.86 15.08 4.36
N LEU A 140 -16.61 15.41 3.30
CA LEU A 140 -16.04 15.57 1.96
C LEU A 140 -15.02 16.71 1.97
N CYS A 141 -13.83 16.44 1.51
CA CYS A 141 -12.78 17.45 1.34
C CYS A 141 -12.12 17.33 -0.04
N SER A 142 -11.19 18.20 -0.33
CA SER A 142 -10.41 18.16 -1.56
C SER A 142 -9.01 18.71 -1.33
N TYR A 143 -8.06 18.23 -2.11
CA TYR A 143 -6.71 18.76 -2.17
C TYR A 143 -6.24 18.85 -3.62
N CYS A 144 -5.25 19.67 -3.91
CA CYS A 144 -4.67 19.76 -5.24
C CYS A 144 -3.36 18.97 -5.30
N VAL A 145 -3.18 18.20 -6.37
CA VAL A 145 -1.95 17.44 -6.65
C VAL A 145 -0.89 18.39 -7.21
N PHE A 146 0.37 18.20 -6.80
CA PHE A 146 1.49 18.93 -7.40
C PHE A 146 1.77 18.37 -8.80
N ASP A 147 1.75 19.22 -9.81
CA ASP A 147 2.07 18.87 -11.19
C ASP A 147 3.55 19.15 -11.50
N CYS A 148 4.33 18.08 -11.64
CA CYS A 148 5.74 18.18 -12.01
C CYS A 148 5.98 18.73 -13.42
N GLY A 149 4.99 18.72 -14.30
CA GLY A 149 5.11 19.25 -15.66
C GLY A 149 5.15 20.78 -15.70
N VAL A 150 4.37 21.42 -14.83
CA VAL A 150 4.35 22.87 -14.66
C VAL A 150 5.06 23.36 -13.40
N MET A 151 5.52 22.42 -12.54
CA MET A 151 6.24 22.69 -11.29
C MET A 151 5.43 23.55 -10.29
N ASP A 152 4.12 23.35 -10.27
CA ASP A 152 3.18 24.08 -9.42
C ASP A 152 1.98 23.19 -9.03
N VAL A 153 1.08 23.74 -8.25
CA VAL A 153 -0.15 23.08 -7.81
C VAL A 153 -1.09 22.90 -9.00
N GLY A 154 -1.48 21.66 -9.26
CA GLY A 154 -2.35 21.26 -10.36
C GLY A 154 -3.81 21.07 -9.96
N ASP A 155 -4.45 20.07 -10.55
CA ASP A 155 -5.88 19.81 -10.40
C ASP A 155 -6.29 19.35 -9.00
N ALA A 156 -7.53 19.68 -8.64
CA ALA A 156 -8.13 19.28 -7.37
C ALA A 156 -8.67 17.84 -7.43
N VAL A 157 -8.36 17.06 -6.41
CA VAL A 157 -8.87 15.71 -6.17
C VAL A 157 -9.89 15.74 -5.04
N GLN A 158 -11.07 15.17 -5.27
CA GLN A 158 -12.11 15.03 -4.26
C GLN A 158 -11.81 13.80 -3.38
N VAL A 159 -11.96 13.97 -2.07
CA VAL A 159 -11.74 12.93 -1.06
C VAL A 159 -13.05 12.64 -0.34
N THR A 160 -13.56 11.43 -0.52
CA THR A 160 -14.74 10.96 0.25
C THR A 160 -14.29 10.39 1.59
N PRO A 161 -15.08 10.57 2.66
CA PRO A 161 -14.76 10.00 3.96
C PRO A 161 -14.63 8.48 3.92
N LYS A 162 -13.58 7.95 4.54
CA LYS A 162 -13.37 6.51 4.73
C LYS A 162 -12.86 6.21 6.13
N ARG A 163 -13.06 4.98 6.59
CA ARG A 163 -12.62 4.54 7.91
C ARG A 163 -11.09 4.46 8.02
N LEU A 164 -10.42 4.16 6.92
CA LEU A 164 -8.97 4.03 6.83
C LEU A 164 -8.42 4.99 5.78
N ASN A 165 -7.36 5.69 6.15
CA ASN A 165 -6.60 6.58 5.29
C ASN A 165 -5.13 6.19 5.35
N ILE A 166 -4.46 6.12 4.21
CA ILE A 166 -3.05 5.76 4.09
C ILE A 166 -2.32 6.96 3.51
N LEU A 167 -1.20 7.33 4.12
CA LEU A 167 -0.27 8.36 3.64
C LEU A 167 1.10 7.70 3.42
N GLU A 168 1.65 7.80 2.22
CA GLU A 168 2.96 7.24 1.89
C GLU A 168 3.89 8.25 1.20
#